data_1dee59f39c5f734f24c97e1dbde2ffc4
#
_entry.id   1dee59f39c5f734f24c97e1dbde2ffc4
#
_cell.length_a   1.000
_cell.length_b   1.000
_cell.length_c   1.000
_cell.angle_alpha   90.00
_cell.angle_beta   90.00
_cell.angle_gamma   90.00
#
_symmetry.space_group_name_H-M   'P 1'
#
loop_
_entity.id
_entity.type
_entity.pdbx_description
1 polymer ?
#
loop_
_entity_poly.entity_id
_entity_poly.type
_entity_poly.pdbx_seq_one_letter_code
_entity_poly.pdbx_strand_id
1 'polypeptide(L)'
;MDLGPIWISLKLASVTVIVLLLLGTPLAWWLAFTRSRSRAVIEALVALPLVMPPTVLGFYLLILLGPAGPIGRFWVEITGTTLTFSFSGLVIASVIYSFPFAVQPLQTAFEGIGRSPLEAAATLGASPLDTFVRVASPLALRGYVSAIVLGFAHTLGEFGVVLMVGGNIPGVTKVVSIAIYEQV
;
A
#
# COMPACT_ATOMS: atom_id res chain seq x y z
N MET A 1 -16.81 26.37 -1.78
CA MET A 1 -15.96 25.32 -1.22
C MET A 1 -15.14 24.72 -2.35
N ASP A 2 -13.83 24.69 -2.24
CA ASP A 2 -12.98 24.00 -3.22
C ASP A 2 -13.08 22.47 -2.97
N LEU A 3 -13.66 21.75 -3.94
CA LEU A 3 -13.81 20.29 -3.88
C LEU A 3 -12.56 19.55 -4.41
N GLY A 4 -11.57 20.28 -4.90
CA GLY A 4 -10.33 19.73 -5.46
C GLY A 4 -9.59 18.79 -4.48
N PRO A 5 -9.33 19.20 -3.22
CA PRO A 5 -8.66 18.34 -2.25
C PRO A 5 -9.42 17.04 -1.94
N ILE A 6 -10.76 17.10 -1.91
CA ILE A 6 -11.59 15.90 -1.70
C ILE A 6 -11.41 14.92 -2.85
N TRP A 7 -11.49 15.43 -4.09
CA TRP A 7 -11.30 14.60 -5.27
C TRP A 7 -9.92 13.96 -5.34
N ILE A 8 -8.86 14.75 -5.06
CA ILE A 8 -7.48 14.24 -5.04
C ILE A 8 -7.32 13.15 -3.96
N SER A 9 -7.86 13.35 -2.76
CA SER A 9 -7.79 12.37 -1.67
C SER A 9 -8.51 11.07 -2.02
N LEU A 10 -9.72 11.14 -2.57
CA LEU A 10 -10.48 9.97 -2.99
C LEU A 10 -9.77 9.20 -4.11
N LYS A 11 -9.25 9.93 -5.10
CA LYS A 11 -8.46 9.36 -6.19
C LYS A 11 -7.19 8.71 -5.66
N LEU A 12 -6.45 9.38 -4.76
CA LEU A 12 -5.25 8.85 -4.14
C LEU A 12 -5.56 7.56 -3.37
N ALA A 13 -6.54 7.58 -2.48
CA ALA A 13 -6.92 6.42 -1.69
C ALA A 13 -7.36 5.23 -2.56
N SER A 14 -8.15 5.48 -3.60
CA SER A 14 -8.61 4.43 -4.52
C SER A 14 -7.45 3.79 -5.28
N VAL A 15 -6.56 4.60 -5.86
CA VAL A 15 -5.39 4.09 -6.60
C VAL A 15 -4.44 3.36 -5.66
N THR A 16 -4.18 3.92 -4.48
CA THR A 16 -3.33 3.29 -3.45
C THR A 16 -3.87 1.93 -3.06
N VAL A 17 -5.17 1.80 -2.78
CA VAL A 17 -5.78 0.50 -2.42
C VAL A 17 -5.64 -0.52 -3.53
N ILE A 18 -5.86 -0.15 -4.78
CA ILE A 18 -5.68 -1.07 -5.91
C ILE A 18 -4.24 -1.59 -5.95
N VAL A 19 -3.25 -0.69 -5.84
CA VAL A 19 -1.83 -1.08 -5.83
C VAL A 19 -1.49 -1.93 -4.60
N LEU A 20 -2.02 -1.58 -3.43
CA LEU A 20 -1.85 -2.36 -2.19
C LEU A 20 -2.37 -3.79 -2.34
N LEU A 21 -3.53 -3.98 -2.96
CA LEU A 21 -4.08 -5.32 -3.20
C LEU A 21 -3.25 -6.09 -4.22
N LEU A 22 -2.81 -5.44 -5.30
CA LEU A 22 -1.98 -6.09 -6.33
C LEU A 22 -0.64 -6.57 -5.79
N LEU A 23 0.02 -5.77 -4.95
CA LEU A 23 1.33 -6.10 -4.38
C LEU A 23 1.21 -6.88 -3.06
N GLY A 24 0.26 -6.51 -2.23
CA GLY A 24 0.07 -7.08 -0.90
C GLY A 24 -0.49 -8.50 -0.93
N THR A 25 -1.40 -8.81 -1.87
CA THR A 25 -2.01 -10.14 -1.94
C THR A 25 -0.98 -11.26 -2.19
N PRO A 26 -0.11 -11.19 -3.20
CA PRO A 26 0.89 -12.24 -3.40
C PRO A 26 1.89 -12.33 -2.24
N LEU A 27 2.26 -11.20 -1.64
CA LEU A 27 3.14 -11.20 -0.49
C LEU A 27 2.47 -11.83 0.74
N ALA A 28 1.24 -11.42 1.05
CA ALA A 28 0.45 -11.97 2.15
C ALA A 28 0.22 -13.49 2.00
N TRP A 29 -0.08 -13.93 0.77
CA TRP A 29 -0.19 -15.34 0.44
C TRP A 29 1.10 -16.10 0.70
N TRP A 30 2.22 -15.56 0.22
CA TRP A 30 3.52 -16.18 0.46
C TRP A 30 3.86 -16.22 1.95
N LEU A 31 3.66 -15.13 2.69
CA LEU A 31 3.89 -15.06 4.15
C LEU A 31 3.04 -16.07 4.92
N ALA A 32 1.78 -16.26 4.54
CA ALA A 32 0.87 -17.17 5.23
C ALA A 32 1.32 -18.64 5.16
N PHE A 33 1.93 -19.07 4.04
CA PHE A 33 2.23 -20.49 3.81
C PHE A 33 3.71 -20.83 3.78
N THR A 34 4.60 -19.81 3.79
CA THR A 34 6.05 -20.05 3.78
C THR A 34 6.57 -20.60 5.11
N ARG A 35 7.56 -21.47 5.04
CA ARG A 35 8.36 -21.95 6.19
C ARG A 35 9.76 -21.37 6.20
N SER A 36 10.04 -20.38 5.34
CA SER A 36 11.36 -19.78 5.24
C SER A 36 11.73 -18.97 6.48
N ARG A 37 13.01 -19.00 6.84
CA ARG A 37 13.56 -18.15 7.91
C ARG A 37 13.47 -16.64 7.57
N SER A 38 13.37 -16.29 6.29
CA SER A 38 13.19 -14.92 5.85
C SER A 38 11.81 -14.33 6.16
N ARG A 39 10.82 -15.17 6.52
CA ARG A 39 9.48 -14.74 6.90
C ARG A 39 9.51 -13.63 7.96
N ALA A 40 10.18 -13.88 9.08
CA ALA A 40 10.22 -12.91 10.18
C ALA A 40 10.86 -11.57 9.78
N VAL A 41 11.88 -11.61 8.93
CA VAL A 41 12.54 -10.39 8.43
C VAL A 41 11.59 -9.60 7.52
N ILE A 42 10.87 -10.28 6.62
CA ILE A 42 9.93 -9.63 5.70
C ILE A 42 8.71 -9.09 6.46
N GLU A 43 8.17 -9.82 7.44
CA GLU A 43 7.12 -9.33 8.32
C GLU A 43 7.55 -8.07 9.09
N ALA A 44 8.78 -8.05 9.61
CA ALA A 44 9.33 -6.87 10.26
C ALA A 44 9.47 -5.67 9.30
N LEU A 45 9.94 -5.90 8.06
CA LEU A 45 10.03 -4.86 7.04
C LEU A 45 8.65 -4.32 6.64
N VAL A 46 7.65 -5.20 6.49
CA VAL A 46 6.26 -4.80 6.23
C VAL A 46 5.71 -3.96 7.37
N ALA A 47 6.01 -4.29 8.62
CA ALA A 47 5.52 -3.58 9.79
C ALA A 47 6.29 -2.28 10.10
N LEU A 48 7.47 -2.08 9.50
CA LEU A 48 8.36 -0.94 9.78
C LEU A 48 7.65 0.43 9.67
N PRO A 49 6.80 0.69 8.64
CA PRO A 49 6.10 1.96 8.53
C PRO A 49 5.19 2.29 9.71
N LEU A 50 4.66 1.29 10.43
CA LEU A 50 3.80 1.51 11.61
C LEU A 50 4.57 2.11 12.81
N VAL A 51 5.85 1.83 12.89
CA VAL A 51 6.71 2.25 14.01
C VAL A 51 7.36 3.60 13.73
N MET A 52 7.58 3.93 12.45
CA MET A 52 8.24 5.17 12.07
C MET A 52 7.28 6.37 12.17
N PRO A 53 7.72 7.50 12.75
CA PRO A 53 6.94 8.73 12.67
C PRO A 53 6.67 9.12 11.20
N PRO A 54 5.43 9.53 10.84
CA PRO A 54 5.05 9.81 9.45
C PRO A 54 5.96 10.82 8.75
N THR A 55 6.36 11.88 9.46
CA THR A 55 7.26 12.91 8.93
C THR A 55 8.66 12.40 8.67
N VAL A 56 9.18 11.48 9.51
CA VAL A 56 10.49 10.86 9.34
C VAL A 56 10.48 9.96 8.11
N LEU A 57 9.46 9.09 7.98
CA LEU A 57 9.29 8.26 6.80
C LEU A 57 9.15 9.13 5.53
N GLY A 58 8.31 10.15 5.59
CA GLY A 58 8.11 11.10 4.49
C GLY A 58 9.41 11.80 4.07
N PHE A 59 10.26 12.18 5.02
CA PHE A 59 11.56 12.78 4.74
C PHE A 59 12.50 11.81 4.00
N TYR A 60 12.60 10.57 4.46
CA TYR A 60 13.41 9.57 3.76
C TYR A 60 12.87 9.26 2.36
N LEU A 61 11.55 9.20 2.20
CA LEU A 61 10.94 9.04 0.88
C LEU A 61 11.18 10.24 -0.02
N LEU A 62 11.15 11.46 0.52
CA LEU A 62 11.49 12.67 -0.23
C LEU A 62 12.92 12.62 -0.79
N ILE A 63 13.89 12.17 0.01
CA ILE A 63 15.28 11.99 -0.45
C ILE A 63 15.35 10.88 -1.51
N LEU A 64 14.71 9.75 -1.28
CA LEU A 64 14.77 8.57 -2.14
C LEU A 64 14.11 8.80 -3.51
N LEU A 65 12.96 9.48 -3.52
CA LEU A 65 12.16 9.79 -4.71
C LEU A 65 12.55 11.13 -5.37
N GLY A 66 13.37 11.93 -4.70
CA GLY A 66 13.87 13.20 -5.24
C GLY A 66 14.76 13.01 -6.47
N PRO A 67 14.92 14.03 -7.32
CA PRO A 67 15.66 13.91 -8.60
C PRO A 67 17.14 13.53 -8.42
N ALA A 68 17.72 13.80 -7.25
CA ALA A 68 19.07 13.38 -6.88
C ALA A 68 19.11 12.01 -6.19
N GLY A 69 17.97 11.47 -5.76
CA GLY A 69 17.87 10.17 -5.11
C GLY A 69 17.91 9.00 -6.10
N PRO A 70 18.22 7.78 -5.63
CA PRO A 70 18.42 6.63 -6.52
C PRO A 70 17.18 6.27 -7.33
N ILE A 71 15.99 6.31 -6.74
CA ILE A 71 14.74 5.98 -7.44
C ILE A 71 14.28 7.18 -8.29
N GLY A 72 14.34 8.40 -7.73
CA GLY A 72 13.90 9.59 -8.43
C GLY A 72 14.76 9.88 -9.66
N ARG A 73 16.09 9.72 -9.58
CA ARG A 73 16.99 9.85 -10.71
C ARG A 73 16.64 8.87 -11.84
N PHE A 74 16.47 7.59 -11.51
CA PHE A 74 16.08 6.56 -12.49
C PHE A 74 14.73 6.91 -13.15
N TRP A 75 13.77 7.42 -12.37
CA TRP A 75 12.48 7.85 -12.89
C TRP A 75 12.62 9.03 -13.87
N VAL A 76 13.42 10.04 -13.52
CA VAL A 76 13.67 11.20 -14.39
C VAL A 76 14.35 10.78 -15.70
N GLU A 77 15.29 9.85 -15.66
CA GLU A 77 15.97 9.33 -16.86
C GLU A 77 15.00 8.66 -17.84
N ILE A 78 13.94 7.99 -17.33
CA ILE A 78 12.96 7.29 -18.18
C ILE A 78 11.81 8.18 -18.62
N THR A 79 11.30 9.04 -17.72
CA THR A 79 10.03 9.77 -17.96
C THR A 79 10.23 11.24 -18.24
N GLY A 80 11.39 11.80 -17.94
CA GLY A 80 11.66 13.23 -17.99
C GLY A 80 10.96 14.07 -16.91
N THR A 81 10.28 13.42 -15.94
CA THR A 81 9.49 14.08 -14.88
C THR A 81 9.99 13.69 -13.49
N THR A 82 9.65 14.49 -12.46
CA THR A 82 10.02 14.19 -11.08
C THR A 82 8.90 13.41 -10.37
N LEU A 83 9.27 12.48 -9.48
CA LEU A 83 8.32 11.80 -8.59
C LEU A 83 7.88 12.70 -7.43
N THR A 84 8.82 13.45 -6.84
CA THR A 84 8.47 14.40 -5.78
C THR A 84 7.56 15.50 -6.33
N PHE A 85 6.64 15.94 -5.48
CA PHE A 85 5.66 16.98 -5.82
C PHE A 85 4.72 16.61 -6.98
N SER A 86 4.50 15.30 -7.19
CA SER A 86 3.62 14.75 -8.21
C SER A 86 2.60 13.79 -7.62
N PHE A 87 1.50 13.53 -8.33
CA PHE A 87 0.51 12.54 -7.94
C PHE A 87 1.10 11.12 -7.88
N SER A 88 2.00 10.78 -8.81
CA SER A 88 2.68 9.48 -8.82
C SER A 88 3.56 9.28 -7.57
N GLY A 89 4.26 10.32 -7.15
CA GLY A 89 5.05 10.30 -5.91
C GLY A 89 4.17 10.13 -4.67
N LEU A 90 3.00 10.79 -4.63
CA LEU A 90 2.01 10.57 -3.57
C LEU A 90 1.56 9.10 -3.51
N VAL A 91 1.21 8.50 -4.65
CA VAL A 91 0.78 7.10 -4.71
C VAL A 91 1.87 6.18 -4.17
N ILE A 92 3.12 6.34 -4.61
CA ILE A 92 4.25 5.51 -4.14
C ILE A 92 4.44 5.66 -2.63
N ALA A 93 4.44 6.88 -2.13
CA ALA A 93 4.61 7.16 -0.70
C ALA A 93 3.47 6.58 0.13
N SER A 94 2.22 6.78 -0.30
CA SER A 94 1.03 6.24 0.37
C SER A 94 0.99 4.71 0.32
N VAL A 95 1.39 4.07 -0.78
CA VAL A 95 1.52 2.61 -0.87
C VAL A 95 2.51 2.09 0.17
N ILE A 96 3.71 2.68 0.26
CA ILE A 96 4.73 2.26 1.22
C ILE A 96 4.23 2.43 2.65
N TYR A 97 3.62 3.56 2.97
CA TYR A 97 3.15 3.86 4.32
C TYR A 97 1.91 3.04 4.71
N SER A 98 1.01 2.79 3.78
CA SER A 98 -0.21 2.00 4.01
C SER A 98 -0.02 0.49 3.82
N PHE A 99 1.18 0.04 3.42
CA PHE A 99 1.45 -1.37 3.08
C PHE A 99 1.07 -2.37 4.17
N PRO A 100 1.41 -2.14 5.47
CA PRO A 100 1.04 -3.05 6.54
C PRO A 100 -0.48 -3.19 6.73
N PHE A 101 -1.26 -2.14 6.45
CA PHE A 101 -2.73 -2.16 6.58
C PHE A 101 -3.42 -3.05 5.53
N ALA A 102 -2.73 -3.40 4.46
CA ALA A 102 -3.22 -4.36 3.49
C ALA A 102 -2.64 -5.77 3.73
N VAL A 103 -1.33 -5.89 3.94
CA VAL A 103 -0.66 -7.19 4.04
C VAL A 103 -1.08 -7.95 5.28
N GLN A 104 -1.14 -7.31 6.45
CA GLN A 104 -1.45 -8.01 7.71
C GLN A 104 -2.85 -8.63 7.74
N PRO A 105 -3.95 -7.93 7.39
CA PRO A 105 -5.27 -8.55 7.40
C PRO A 105 -5.41 -9.63 6.33
N LEU A 106 -4.76 -9.48 5.16
CA LEU A 106 -4.74 -10.52 4.13
C LEU A 106 -3.97 -11.76 4.61
N GLN A 107 -2.78 -11.58 5.19
CA GLN A 107 -1.98 -12.67 5.75
C GLN A 107 -2.76 -13.44 6.82
N THR A 108 -3.36 -12.74 7.79
CA THR A 108 -4.19 -13.35 8.84
C THR A 108 -5.36 -14.13 8.25
N ALA A 109 -6.02 -13.61 7.22
CA ALA A 109 -7.12 -14.29 6.57
C ALA A 109 -6.66 -15.57 5.84
N PHE A 110 -5.53 -15.53 5.13
CA PHE A 110 -4.96 -16.72 4.48
C PHE A 110 -4.48 -17.75 5.49
N GLU A 111 -3.84 -17.35 6.58
CA GLU A 111 -3.45 -18.26 7.67
C GLU A 111 -4.67 -18.96 8.29
N GLY A 112 -5.77 -18.22 8.47
CA GLY A 112 -7.03 -18.74 9.01
C GLY A 112 -7.72 -19.80 8.14
N ILE A 113 -7.44 -19.84 6.83
CA ILE A 113 -7.95 -20.89 5.93
C ILE A 113 -7.29 -22.23 6.26
N GLY A 114 -6.01 -22.22 6.64
CA GLY A 114 -5.23 -23.41 6.84
C GLY A 114 -4.90 -24.15 5.53
N ARG A 115 -4.32 -25.35 5.65
CA ARG A 115 -3.88 -26.14 4.48
C ARG A 115 -4.95 -27.10 3.93
N SER A 116 -5.87 -27.55 4.79
CA SER A 116 -6.83 -28.60 4.45
C SER A 116 -7.68 -28.30 3.20
N PRO A 117 -8.29 -27.11 3.03
CA PRO A 117 -9.03 -26.79 1.80
C PRO A 117 -8.15 -26.75 0.56
N LEU A 118 -6.89 -26.33 0.71
CA LEU A 118 -5.94 -26.24 -0.41
C LEU A 118 -5.47 -27.64 -0.86
N GLU A 119 -5.22 -28.52 0.09
CA GLU A 119 -4.85 -29.92 -0.16
C GLU A 119 -6.02 -30.68 -0.78
N ALA A 120 -7.26 -30.46 -0.31
CA ALA A 120 -8.46 -31.03 -0.92
C ALA A 120 -8.62 -30.60 -2.39
N ALA A 121 -8.42 -29.32 -2.69
CA ALA A 121 -8.45 -28.84 -4.07
C ALA A 121 -7.37 -29.50 -4.94
N ALA A 122 -6.15 -29.64 -4.41
CA ALA A 122 -5.05 -30.32 -5.11
C ALA A 122 -5.34 -31.80 -5.40
N THR A 123 -5.98 -32.54 -4.47
CA THR A 123 -6.39 -33.93 -4.71
C THR A 123 -7.44 -34.08 -5.80
N LEU A 124 -8.24 -33.02 -6.03
CA LEU A 124 -9.21 -32.94 -7.12
C LEU A 124 -8.59 -32.47 -8.45
N GLY A 125 -7.25 -32.29 -8.49
CA GLY A 125 -6.53 -31.91 -9.71
C GLY A 125 -6.50 -30.40 -9.99
N ALA A 126 -6.89 -29.55 -9.03
CA ALA A 126 -6.79 -28.10 -9.21
C ALA A 126 -5.35 -27.64 -9.33
N SER A 127 -5.06 -26.76 -10.29
CA SER A 127 -3.76 -26.09 -10.39
C SER A 127 -3.54 -25.13 -9.22
N PRO A 128 -2.28 -24.72 -8.91
CA PRO A 128 -2.02 -23.74 -7.86
C PRO A 128 -2.77 -22.42 -8.06
N LEU A 129 -2.91 -21.97 -9.31
CA LEU A 129 -3.65 -20.74 -9.63
C LEU A 129 -5.17 -20.95 -9.44
N ASP A 130 -5.71 -22.10 -9.85
CA ASP A 130 -7.13 -22.43 -9.61
C ASP A 130 -7.42 -22.51 -8.12
N THR A 131 -6.55 -23.15 -7.34
CA THR A 131 -6.65 -23.24 -5.89
C THR A 131 -6.64 -21.85 -5.26
N PHE A 132 -5.75 -20.95 -5.69
CA PHE A 132 -5.71 -19.58 -5.21
C PHE A 132 -7.00 -18.82 -5.56
N VAL A 133 -7.40 -18.81 -6.84
CA VAL A 133 -8.52 -17.99 -7.32
C VAL A 133 -9.87 -18.52 -6.86
N ARG A 134 -10.09 -19.86 -6.91
CA ARG A 134 -11.40 -20.45 -6.67
C ARG A 134 -11.62 -20.93 -5.24
N VAL A 135 -10.56 -21.11 -4.46
CA VAL A 135 -10.66 -21.61 -3.08
C VAL A 135 -10.15 -20.58 -2.08
N ALA A 136 -8.87 -20.21 -2.16
CA ALA A 136 -8.26 -19.37 -1.15
C ALA A 136 -8.80 -17.94 -1.14
N SER A 137 -8.87 -17.28 -2.31
CA SER A 137 -9.34 -15.90 -2.40
C SER A 137 -10.79 -15.72 -1.94
N PRO A 138 -11.76 -16.57 -2.34
CA PRO A 138 -13.12 -16.49 -1.81
C PRO A 138 -13.20 -16.72 -0.30
N LEU A 139 -12.44 -17.67 0.25
CA LEU A 139 -12.40 -17.93 1.69
C LEU A 139 -11.75 -16.77 2.47
N ALA A 140 -10.80 -16.05 1.85
CA ALA A 140 -10.14 -14.86 2.43
C ALA A 140 -10.94 -13.55 2.23
N LEU A 141 -12.18 -13.57 1.73
CA LEU A 141 -12.94 -12.37 1.37
C LEU A 141 -13.00 -11.33 2.50
N ARG A 142 -13.17 -11.77 3.76
CA ARG A 142 -13.17 -10.86 4.91
C ARG A 142 -11.84 -10.13 5.07
N GLY A 143 -10.71 -10.79 4.78
CA GLY A 143 -9.38 -10.18 4.79
C GLY A 143 -9.23 -9.11 3.70
N TYR A 144 -9.75 -9.38 2.49
CA TYR A 144 -9.77 -8.39 1.42
C TYR A 144 -10.60 -7.15 1.79
N VAL A 145 -11.80 -7.35 2.34
CA VAL A 145 -12.64 -6.23 2.81
C VAL A 145 -11.90 -5.42 3.88
N SER A 146 -11.28 -6.07 4.86
CA SER A 146 -10.48 -5.39 5.89
C SER A 146 -9.30 -4.61 5.29
N ALA A 147 -8.55 -5.21 4.36
CA ALA A 147 -7.44 -4.57 3.69
C ALA A 147 -7.87 -3.32 2.88
N ILE A 148 -9.00 -3.43 2.17
CA ILE A 148 -9.58 -2.31 1.42
C ILE A 148 -9.97 -1.18 2.37
N VAL A 149 -10.75 -1.47 3.39
CA VAL A 149 -11.26 -0.45 4.33
C VAL A 149 -10.12 0.21 5.10
N LEU A 150 -9.20 -0.58 5.65
CA LEU A 150 -8.07 -0.05 6.42
C LEU A 150 -7.10 0.74 5.54
N GLY A 151 -6.73 0.22 4.37
CA GLY A 151 -5.85 0.91 3.43
C GLY A 151 -6.47 2.22 2.92
N PHE A 152 -7.76 2.22 2.60
CA PHE A 152 -8.48 3.40 2.15
C PHE A 152 -8.58 4.46 3.25
N ALA A 153 -9.02 4.08 4.45
CA ALA A 153 -9.18 4.99 5.58
C ALA A 153 -7.82 5.57 6.02
N HIS A 154 -6.77 4.73 6.06
CA HIS A 154 -5.43 5.18 6.39
C HIS A 154 -4.92 6.21 5.38
N THR A 155 -5.06 5.94 4.07
CA THR A 155 -4.62 6.88 3.02
C THR A 155 -5.42 8.19 3.05
N LEU A 156 -6.71 8.17 3.36
CA LEU A 156 -7.50 9.40 3.51
C LEU A 156 -7.06 10.26 4.71
N GLY A 157 -6.66 9.63 5.81
CA GLY A 157 -6.20 10.30 7.03
C GLY A 157 -4.73 10.68 7.02
N GLU A 158 -3.99 10.28 5.98
CA GLU A 158 -2.55 10.51 5.88
C GLU A 158 -2.21 11.99 5.73
N PHE A 159 -1.27 12.48 6.56
CA PHE A 159 -0.85 13.89 6.54
C PHE A 159 0.66 14.03 6.39
N GLY A 160 1.46 13.50 7.32
CA GLY A 160 2.89 13.76 7.41
C GLY A 160 3.68 13.31 6.16
N VAL A 161 3.40 12.10 5.66
CA VAL A 161 4.08 11.54 4.49
C VAL A 161 3.67 12.29 3.22
N VAL A 162 2.36 12.53 3.03
CA VAL A 162 1.85 13.22 1.83
C VAL A 162 2.32 14.68 1.79
N LEU A 163 2.44 15.35 2.93
CA LEU A 163 2.96 16.70 3.00
C LEU A 163 4.44 16.76 2.58
N MET A 164 5.25 15.84 3.09
CA MET A 164 6.69 15.79 2.79
C MET A 164 6.98 15.47 1.33
N VAL A 165 6.31 14.47 0.75
CA VAL A 165 6.58 14.00 -0.63
C VAL A 165 5.82 14.81 -1.67
N GLY A 166 4.58 15.19 -1.36
CA GLY A 166 3.69 15.88 -2.30
C GLY A 166 3.74 17.39 -2.18
N GLY A 167 4.14 17.93 -1.04
CA GLY A 167 3.99 19.35 -0.76
C GLY A 167 2.51 19.75 -0.68
N ASN A 168 2.23 20.98 -1.07
CA ASN A 168 0.88 21.55 -1.00
C ASN A 168 0.54 22.23 -2.33
N ILE A 169 0.49 21.48 -3.42
CA ILE A 169 0.23 22.04 -4.76
C ILE A 169 -1.27 21.91 -5.08
N PRO A 170 -2.00 23.04 -5.17
CA PRO A 170 -3.42 23.02 -5.52
C PRO A 170 -3.68 22.30 -6.85
N GLY A 171 -4.69 21.44 -6.87
CA GLY A 171 -5.07 20.68 -8.07
C GLY A 171 -4.17 19.49 -8.40
N VAL A 172 -3.02 19.31 -7.75
CA VAL A 172 -2.06 18.22 -8.03
C VAL A 172 -1.84 17.30 -6.82
N THR A 173 -1.42 17.87 -5.68
CA THR A 173 -1.03 17.09 -4.48
C THR A 173 -1.71 17.56 -3.19
N LYS A 174 -2.50 18.63 -3.24
CA LYS A 174 -3.23 19.14 -2.07
C LYS A 174 -4.38 18.19 -1.72
N VAL A 175 -4.16 17.34 -0.72
CA VAL A 175 -5.17 16.43 -0.16
C VAL A 175 -5.98 17.09 0.97
N VAL A 176 -7.10 16.47 1.37
CA VAL A 176 -8.00 17.01 2.41
C VAL A 176 -7.29 17.28 3.73
N SER A 177 -6.42 16.36 4.17
CA SER A 177 -5.68 16.51 5.43
C SER A 177 -4.80 17.77 5.44
N ILE A 178 -4.16 18.10 4.31
CA ILE A 178 -3.38 19.33 4.13
C ILE A 178 -4.31 20.56 4.10
N ALA A 179 -5.44 20.47 3.36
CA ALA A 179 -6.40 21.56 3.29
C ALA A 179 -7.03 21.91 4.64
N ILE A 180 -7.28 20.92 5.50
CA ILE A 180 -7.77 21.13 6.87
C ILE A 180 -6.67 21.81 7.71
N TYR A 181 -5.44 21.34 7.62
CA TYR A 181 -4.32 21.91 8.37
C TYR A 181 -4.07 23.39 8.08
N GLU A 182 -4.30 23.85 6.85
CA GLU A 182 -4.16 25.25 6.47
C GLU A 182 -5.25 26.17 7.05
N GLN A 183 -6.35 25.61 7.52
CA GLN A 183 -7.48 26.39 8.06
C GLN A 183 -7.42 26.52 9.61
N VAL A 184 -6.49 25.85 10.25
CA VAL A 184 -6.29 25.86 11.70
C VAL A 184 -5.09 26.72 12.08
#